data_7b594536f247010dde53827d360ec3f0
#
_entry.id   7b594536f247010dde53827d360ec3f0
#
_cell.length_a   1.000
_cell.length_b   1.000
_cell.length_c   1.000
_cell.angle_alpha   90.00
_cell.angle_beta   90.00
_cell.angle_gamma   90.00
#
_symmetry.space_group_name_H-M   'P 1'
#
loop_
_entity.id
_entity.type
_entity.pdbx_description
1 polymer ?
#
loop_
_entity_poly.entity_id
_entity_poly.type
_entity_poly.pdbx_seq_one_letter_code
_entity_poly.pdbx_strand_id
1 'polypeptide(L)'
;MSDKDENLNNLNPYLQGPYAPIDAEINAHQLKVIGEIPTDFGGAYFRNGPNPAKQPSGLHHWFDGDGMLHAIHFEDGKASYRNRYIQSNDYLADNSGTLEKAGIFSPAQSDGSSTVYKNTANTDVVMHNGELMALWYISGKPVRLNAKTLSTLREDDFGGKLPNNVSAHSKVDLQTGEFLFFDYGLYDPWYSFGVVDRNNNLTHFTQIELPGPRLPHDMAITENYAILMDLPIVFTEQGLRNKVWSIHADRALPTRFGVLPRNGDGKQIK
;
A
#
# COMPACT_ATOMS: atom_id res chain seq x y z
N MET A 1 20.93 20.41 3.83
CA MET A 1 21.54 19.09 3.48
C MET A 1 23.04 19.22 3.62
N SER A 2 23.72 18.27 4.25
CA SER A 2 25.19 18.31 4.34
C SER A 2 25.81 17.70 3.07
N ASP A 3 27.03 18.10 2.70
CA ASP A 3 27.78 17.52 1.55
C ASP A 3 27.90 15.99 1.64
N LYS A 4 27.76 15.42 2.84
CA LYS A 4 27.72 13.96 3.06
C LYS A 4 26.41 13.34 2.60
N ASP A 5 25.28 14.03 2.74
CA ASP A 5 23.96 13.53 2.36
C ASP A 5 23.80 13.56 0.84
N GLU A 6 24.34 14.56 0.15
CA GLU A 6 24.37 14.59 -1.33
C GLU A 6 25.21 13.45 -1.91
N ASN A 7 26.34 13.14 -1.28
CA ASN A 7 27.22 12.07 -1.76
C ASN A 7 26.64 10.67 -1.56
N LEU A 8 25.90 10.44 -0.46
CA LEU A 8 25.22 9.17 -0.21
C LEU A 8 24.04 8.95 -1.17
N ASN A 9 23.31 9.99 -1.50
CA ASN A 9 22.19 9.91 -2.44
C ASN A 9 22.66 9.66 -3.87
N ASN A 10 23.82 10.21 -4.28
CA ASN A 10 24.42 9.95 -5.60
C ASN A 10 24.90 8.50 -5.77
N LEU A 11 25.06 7.75 -4.68
CA LEU A 11 25.45 6.33 -4.71
C LEU A 11 24.28 5.38 -4.47
N ASN A 12 23.08 5.89 -4.12
CA ASN A 12 21.94 5.05 -3.81
C ASN A 12 21.34 4.45 -5.10
N PRO A 13 21.37 3.11 -5.29
CA PRO A 13 20.85 2.46 -6.48
C PRO A 13 19.35 2.66 -6.70
N TYR A 14 18.58 2.93 -5.63
CA TYR A 14 17.15 3.19 -5.70
C TYR A 14 16.77 4.62 -6.13
N LEU A 15 17.76 5.44 -6.48
CA LEU A 15 17.57 6.79 -7.00
C LEU A 15 18.18 6.95 -8.41
N GLN A 16 18.57 5.85 -9.06
CA GLN A 16 19.29 5.88 -10.33
C GLN A 16 18.71 4.90 -11.35
N GLY A 17 18.98 5.16 -12.63
CA GLY A 17 18.58 4.27 -13.73
C GLY A 17 17.08 3.99 -13.75
N PRO A 18 16.63 2.73 -13.74
CA PRO A 18 15.20 2.38 -13.76
C PRO A 18 14.43 2.82 -12.51
N TYR A 19 15.12 3.10 -11.42
CA TYR A 19 14.55 3.53 -10.13
C TYR A 19 14.63 5.05 -9.93
N ALA A 20 15.22 5.79 -10.91
CA ALA A 20 15.29 7.24 -10.82
C ALA A 20 13.88 7.84 -10.66
N PRO A 21 13.70 8.79 -9.72
CA PRO A 21 12.41 9.45 -9.54
C PRO A 21 11.92 10.13 -10.82
N ILE A 22 10.62 10.15 -10.99
CA ILE A 22 9.94 10.93 -12.04
C ILE A 22 9.65 12.30 -11.46
N ASP A 23 10.17 13.36 -12.10
CA ASP A 23 10.13 14.71 -11.57
C ASP A 23 8.82 15.45 -11.85
N ALA A 24 7.96 14.91 -12.72
CA ALA A 24 6.78 15.63 -13.17
C ALA A 24 5.52 14.77 -13.26
N GLU A 25 4.40 15.39 -12.91
CA GLU A 25 3.07 14.89 -13.26
C GLU A 25 2.73 15.25 -14.71
N ILE A 26 2.36 14.25 -15.49
CA ILE A 26 2.16 14.34 -16.94
C ILE A 26 0.70 14.11 -17.30
N ASN A 27 0.23 14.82 -18.33
CA ASN A 27 -0.99 14.52 -19.08
C ASN A 27 -0.63 14.43 -20.57
N ALA A 28 -0.50 13.24 -21.11
CA ALA A 28 -0.35 13.00 -22.53
C ALA A 28 -1.71 12.58 -23.09
N HIS A 29 -2.43 13.52 -23.69
CA HIS A 29 -3.79 13.29 -24.19
C HIS A 29 -3.85 12.30 -25.34
N GLN A 30 -2.74 12.14 -26.07
CA GLN A 30 -2.62 11.14 -27.14
C GLN A 30 -1.19 10.64 -27.19
N LEU A 31 -1.04 9.32 -27.02
CA LEU A 31 0.22 8.64 -27.20
C LEU A 31 0.44 8.26 -28.67
N LYS A 32 1.71 8.19 -29.08
CA LYS A 32 2.07 7.63 -30.37
C LYS A 32 1.87 6.12 -30.34
N VAL A 33 1.02 5.62 -31.22
CA VAL A 33 0.78 4.18 -31.38
C VAL A 33 1.66 3.65 -32.53
N ILE A 34 2.27 2.50 -32.33
CA ILE A 34 2.95 1.72 -33.38
C ILE A 34 2.09 0.48 -33.61
N GLY A 35 1.55 0.36 -34.82
CA GLY A 35 0.52 -0.62 -35.12
C GLY A 35 -0.88 -0.01 -34.92
N GLU A 36 -1.84 -0.82 -34.54
CA GLU A 36 -3.27 -0.43 -34.42
C GLU A 36 -3.84 -0.91 -33.07
N ILE A 37 -4.58 -0.06 -32.40
CA ILE A 37 -5.40 -0.42 -31.26
C ILE A 37 -6.82 -0.65 -31.77
N PRO A 38 -7.46 -1.82 -31.54
CA PRO A 38 -8.84 -2.05 -31.93
C PRO A 38 -9.78 -0.99 -31.33
N THR A 39 -10.73 -0.50 -32.12
CA THR A 39 -11.66 0.57 -31.69
C THR A 39 -12.64 0.10 -30.61
N ASP A 40 -12.88 -1.19 -30.50
CA ASP A 40 -13.69 -1.83 -29.46
C ASP A 40 -12.91 -2.16 -28.19
N PHE A 41 -11.58 -1.93 -28.19
CA PHE A 41 -10.75 -2.08 -27.00
C PHE A 41 -10.80 -0.79 -26.17
N GLY A 42 -11.56 -0.82 -25.06
CA GLY A 42 -11.74 0.32 -24.16
C GLY A 42 -11.42 -0.02 -22.70
N GLY A 43 -11.11 1.00 -21.92
CA GLY A 43 -10.85 0.86 -20.49
C GLY A 43 -9.57 1.55 -20.04
N ALA A 44 -9.03 1.15 -18.89
CA ALA A 44 -7.82 1.73 -18.36
C ALA A 44 -6.94 0.69 -17.65
N TYR A 45 -5.64 0.84 -17.81
CA TYR A 45 -4.63 0.15 -17.02
C TYR A 45 -4.07 1.09 -15.98
N PHE A 46 -4.06 0.66 -14.73
CA PHE A 46 -3.51 1.42 -13.60
C PHE A 46 -2.33 0.70 -13.00
N ARG A 47 -1.29 1.45 -12.64
CA ARG A 47 -0.13 0.97 -11.92
C ARG A 47 0.22 1.93 -10.80
N ASN A 48 0.30 1.43 -9.58
CA ASN A 48 0.86 2.15 -8.44
C ASN A 48 2.34 1.80 -8.25
N GLY A 49 3.12 2.72 -7.74
CA GLY A 49 4.52 2.48 -7.43
C GLY A 49 5.14 3.61 -6.62
N PRO A 50 6.28 3.33 -5.97
CA PRO A 50 6.99 4.33 -5.19
C PRO A 50 7.70 5.33 -6.08
N ASN A 51 7.60 6.61 -5.73
CA ASN A 51 8.30 7.71 -6.36
C ASN A 51 8.51 8.82 -5.33
N PRO A 52 9.72 9.05 -4.79
CA PRO A 52 9.93 10.06 -3.77
C PRO A 52 9.61 11.46 -4.32
N ALA A 53 8.70 12.17 -3.65
CA ALA A 53 8.31 13.54 -4.03
C ALA A 53 9.36 14.58 -3.64
N LYS A 54 10.20 14.25 -2.67
CA LYS A 54 11.34 15.06 -2.23
C LYS A 54 12.61 14.24 -2.37
N GLN A 55 13.73 14.93 -2.55
CA GLN A 55 15.03 14.28 -2.50
C GLN A 55 15.20 13.60 -1.13
N PRO A 56 15.34 12.28 -1.07
CA PRO A 56 15.53 11.59 0.19
C PRO A 56 16.82 12.01 0.88
N SER A 57 16.80 12.10 2.20
CA SER A 57 17.98 12.30 3.03
C SER A 57 18.38 10.98 3.71
N GLY A 58 19.67 10.68 3.72
CA GLY A 58 20.20 9.48 4.40
C GLY A 58 19.87 8.17 3.66
N LEU A 59 19.57 7.12 4.43
CA LEU A 59 19.22 5.81 3.88
C LEU A 59 17.79 5.85 3.28
N HIS A 60 17.70 5.55 2.00
CA HIS A 60 16.43 5.43 1.28
C HIS A 60 16.36 4.06 0.60
N HIS A 61 15.28 3.37 0.82
CA HIS A 61 14.91 2.16 0.11
C HIS A 61 13.81 2.47 -0.90
N TRP A 62 13.76 1.75 -1.99
CA TRP A 62 12.72 1.94 -3.00
C TRP A 62 11.30 1.96 -2.43
N PHE A 63 11.01 1.10 -1.45
CA PHE A 63 9.70 1.02 -0.81
C PHE A 63 9.31 2.27 0.00
N ASP A 64 10.26 3.15 0.29
CA ASP A 64 10.00 4.39 1.05
C ASP A 64 9.47 5.55 0.19
N GLY A 65 9.50 5.41 -1.14
CA GLY A 65 8.99 6.44 -2.06
C GLY A 65 7.49 6.68 -1.92
N ASP A 66 7.07 7.91 -2.16
CA ASP A 66 5.65 8.28 -2.18
C ASP A 66 4.91 7.55 -3.30
N GLY A 67 3.64 7.25 -3.09
CA GLY A 67 2.81 6.62 -4.10
C GLY A 67 2.62 7.53 -5.31
N MET A 68 2.97 7.03 -6.49
CA MET A 68 2.63 7.65 -7.76
C MET A 68 1.80 6.69 -8.60
N LEU A 69 0.59 7.12 -8.91
CA LEU A 69 -0.31 6.35 -9.74
C LEU A 69 -0.12 6.72 -11.21
N HIS A 70 0.03 5.71 -12.05
CA HIS A 70 0.13 5.81 -13.51
C HIS A 70 -1.11 5.19 -14.13
N ALA A 71 -1.67 5.82 -15.16
CA ALA A 71 -2.78 5.29 -15.92
C ALA A 71 -2.57 5.43 -17.43
N ILE A 72 -2.93 4.38 -18.15
CA ILE A 72 -3.12 4.42 -19.60
C ILE A 72 -4.60 4.16 -19.85
N HIS A 73 -5.27 5.10 -20.52
CA HIS A 73 -6.65 4.97 -20.93
C HIS A 73 -6.71 4.67 -22.41
N PHE A 74 -7.58 3.72 -22.79
CA PHE A 74 -7.84 3.30 -24.15
C PHE A 74 -9.28 3.64 -24.52
N GLU A 75 -9.48 4.37 -25.61
CA GLU A 75 -10.77 4.76 -26.11
C GLU A 75 -10.68 5.03 -27.62
N ASP A 76 -11.60 4.46 -28.40
CA ASP A 76 -11.73 4.68 -29.86
C ASP A 76 -10.40 4.51 -30.63
N GLY A 77 -9.66 3.45 -30.35
CA GLY A 77 -8.39 3.16 -31.02
C GLY A 77 -7.23 4.09 -30.62
N LYS A 78 -7.38 4.87 -29.56
CA LYS A 78 -6.38 5.82 -29.04
C LYS A 78 -5.97 5.43 -27.65
N ALA A 79 -4.76 5.87 -27.27
CA ALA A 79 -4.25 5.76 -25.91
C ALA A 79 -3.84 7.12 -25.37
N SER A 80 -4.15 7.38 -24.11
CA SER A 80 -3.69 8.54 -23.34
C SER A 80 -3.00 8.09 -22.07
N TYR A 81 -2.10 8.91 -21.54
CA TYR A 81 -1.36 8.61 -20.31
C TYR A 81 -1.48 9.75 -19.31
N ARG A 82 -1.52 9.38 -18.02
CA ARG A 82 -1.46 10.31 -16.90
C ARG A 82 -0.76 9.68 -15.72
N ASN A 83 -0.02 10.49 -14.96
CA ASN A 83 0.48 10.11 -13.65
C ASN A 83 0.18 11.20 -12.62
N ARG A 84 -0.01 10.79 -11.35
CA ARG A 84 -0.26 11.70 -10.21
C ARG A 84 0.33 11.10 -8.94
N TYR A 85 0.85 11.97 -8.08
CA TYR A 85 1.12 11.59 -6.71
C TYR A 85 -0.18 11.29 -5.95
N ILE A 86 -0.12 10.27 -5.12
CA ILE A 86 -1.19 9.93 -4.20
C ILE A 86 -1.03 10.79 -2.95
N GLN A 87 -1.93 11.75 -2.79
CA GLN A 87 -1.85 12.73 -1.72
C GLN A 87 -2.53 12.22 -0.45
N SER A 88 -1.91 11.22 0.22
CA SER A 88 -2.31 10.82 1.57
C SER A 88 -2.15 11.97 2.57
N ASN A 89 -2.77 11.90 3.73
CA ASN A 89 -2.58 12.89 4.78
C ASN A 89 -1.11 13.02 5.17
N ASP A 90 -0.39 11.91 5.18
CA ASP A 90 1.04 11.88 5.47
C ASP A 90 1.89 12.53 4.37
N TYR A 91 1.52 12.31 3.10
CA TYR A 91 2.15 13.02 1.97
C TYR A 91 1.98 14.54 2.11
N LEU A 92 0.77 15.00 2.42
CA LEU A 92 0.48 16.43 2.58
C LEU A 92 1.22 17.02 3.77
N ALA A 93 1.24 16.33 4.90
CA ALA A 93 1.94 16.77 6.11
C ALA A 93 3.45 16.84 5.90
N ASP A 94 4.05 15.85 5.25
CA ASP A 94 5.47 15.85 4.92
C ASP A 94 5.81 16.99 3.94
N ASN A 95 5.02 17.18 2.90
CA ASN A 95 5.26 18.26 1.93
C ASN A 95 5.10 19.68 2.51
N SER A 96 4.24 19.83 3.51
CA SER A 96 4.11 21.11 4.25
C SER A 96 5.21 21.33 5.30
N GLY A 97 6.05 20.33 5.56
CA GLY A 97 7.09 20.38 6.59
C GLY A 97 6.54 20.29 8.02
N THR A 98 5.27 19.89 8.19
CA THR A 98 4.63 19.76 9.51
C THR A 98 4.86 18.41 10.16
N LEU A 99 5.42 17.44 9.44
CA LEU A 99 5.64 16.10 9.94
C LEU A 99 6.87 15.47 9.29
N GLU A 100 7.90 15.21 10.08
CA GLU A 100 8.99 14.32 9.68
C GLU A 100 8.61 12.88 10.01
N LYS A 101 8.19 12.12 9.02
CA LYS A 101 7.98 10.69 9.14
C LYS A 101 9.10 9.96 8.44
N ALA A 102 9.63 8.94 9.12
CA ALA A 102 10.67 8.10 8.57
C ALA A 102 10.09 7.11 7.54
N GLY A 103 10.87 6.79 6.53
CA GLY A 103 10.68 5.58 5.73
C GLY A 103 10.94 4.33 6.59
N ILE A 104 10.53 3.17 6.08
CA ILE A 104 10.61 1.89 6.80
C ILE A 104 12.05 1.52 7.17
N PHE A 105 12.98 1.83 6.28
CA PHE A 105 14.39 1.50 6.41
C PHE A 105 15.22 2.67 6.94
N SER A 106 14.62 3.85 7.10
CA SER A 106 15.27 4.99 7.73
C SER A 106 15.31 4.79 9.24
N PRO A 107 16.44 5.01 9.90
CA PRO A 107 16.53 4.91 11.36
C PRO A 107 15.59 5.92 12.02
N ALA A 108 14.98 5.49 13.11
CA ALA A 108 14.16 6.37 13.96
C ALA A 108 14.96 7.61 14.37
N GLN A 109 14.28 8.74 14.44
CA GLN A 109 14.85 9.97 14.97
C GLN A 109 15.45 9.74 16.38
N SER A 110 16.56 10.39 16.67
CA SER A 110 17.32 10.19 17.91
C SER A 110 16.63 10.69 19.18
N ASP A 111 15.47 11.33 19.06
CA ASP A 111 14.72 11.94 20.18
C ASP A 111 13.76 10.97 20.90
N GLY A 112 13.70 9.70 20.48
CA GLY A 112 12.83 8.70 21.08
C GLY A 112 11.34 8.89 20.78
N SER A 113 10.97 9.85 19.94
CA SER A 113 9.59 9.96 19.45
C SER A 113 9.19 8.68 18.73
N SER A 114 7.92 8.27 18.89
CA SER A 114 7.43 7.06 18.26
C SER A 114 7.56 7.18 16.75
N THR A 115 8.30 6.28 16.13
CA THR A 115 8.42 6.21 14.68
C THR A 115 7.06 5.86 14.11
N VAL A 116 6.33 6.87 13.70
CA VAL A 116 5.12 6.67 12.91
C VAL A 116 5.59 6.60 11.46
N TYR A 117 5.44 5.43 10.85
CA TYR A 117 5.77 5.28 9.44
C TYR A 117 4.83 6.12 8.58
N LYS A 118 5.39 6.69 7.52
CA LYS A 118 4.63 7.43 6.51
C LYS A 118 3.77 6.47 5.70
N ASN A 119 2.45 6.66 5.70
CA ASN A 119 1.57 5.97 4.75
C ASN A 119 1.80 6.54 3.34
N THR A 120 2.63 5.87 2.58
CA THR A 120 2.96 6.29 1.21
C THR A 120 1.94 5.85 0.18
N ALA A 121 1.01 4.96 0.52
CA ALA A 121 -0.02 4.41 -0.37
C ALA A 121 0.54 3.90 -1.72
N ASN A 122 1.77 3.39 -1.74
CA ASN A 122 2.58 3.18 -2.95
C ASN A 122 2.56 1.77 -3.52
N THR A 123 1.83 0.83 -2.89
CA THR A 123 2.05 -0.59 -3.16
C THR A 123 1.04 -1.16 -4.14
N ASP A 124 -0.24 -1.00 -3.87
CA ASP A 124 -1.31 -1.64 -4.63
C ASP A 124 -2.40 -0.64 -5.00
N VAL A 125 -3.19 -0.98 -6.01
CA VAL A 125 -4.36 -0.20 -6.39
C VAL A 125 -5.47 -1.15 -6.86
N VAL A 126 -6.64 -1.00 -6.26
CA VAL A 126 -7.83 -1.76 -6.60
C VAL A 126 -9.00 -0.83 -6.94
N MET A 127 -9.96 -1.34 -7.69
CA MET A 127 -11.22 -0.64 -7.98
C MET A 127 -12.29 -1.15 -7.02
N HIS A 128 -12.90 -0.25 -6.25
CA HIS A 128 -14.02 -0.59 -5.37
C HIS A 128 -15.00 0.58 -5.28
N ASN A 129 -16.29 0.28 -5.39
CA ASN A 129 -17.38 1.27 -5.34
C ASN A 129 -17.20 2.44 -6.32
N GLY A 130 -16.72 2.17 -7.55
CA GLY A 130 -16.55 3.18 -8.60
C GLY A 130 -15.34 4.10 -8.45
N GLU A 131 -14.53 3.93 -7.42
CA GLU A 131 -13.31 4.69 -7.16
C GLU A 131 -12.09 3.78 -7.13
N LEU A 132 -10.92 4.30 -7.51
CA LEU A 132 -9.65 3.65 -7.22
C LEU A 132 -9.34 3.76 -5.73
N MET A 133 -8.69 2.75 -5.21
CA MET A 133 -8.25 2.71 -3.82
C MET A 133 -6.78 2.26 -3.78
N ALA A 134 -5.90 3.17 -3.41
CA ALA A 134 -4.48 2.89 -3.24
C ALA A 134 -4.19 2.41 -1.82
N LEU A 135 -3.35 1.40 -1.73
CA LEU A 135 -3.03 0.68 -0.50
C LEU A 135 -1.53 0.65 -0.25
N TRP A 136 -1.16 0.51 1.00
CA TRP A 136 0.22 0.42 1.45
C TRP A 136 0.51 -0.94 2.09
N TYR A 137 1.68 -1.53 1.79
CA TYR A 137 1.99 -2.91 2.15
C TYR A 137 2.22 -3.14 3.66
N ILE A 138 2.62 -2.11 4.41
CA ILE A 138 2.74 -2.25 5.87
C ILE A 138 1.35 -2.23 6.49
N SER A 139 0.60 -1.24 6.23
CA SER A 139 -0.79 -1.04 6.63
C SER A 139 -1.06 0.44 6.87
N GLY A 140 -2.14 0.93 6.32
CA GLY A 140 -2.54 2.32 6.45
C GLY A 140 -4.01 2.52 6.08
N LYS A 141 -4.52 3.72 6.23
CA LYS A 141 -5.83 4.04 5.68
C LYS A 141 -5.76 4.00 4.15
N PRO A 142 -6.70 3.31 3.49
CA PRO A 142 -6.81 3.37 2.03
C PRO A 142 -6.97 4.80 1.54
N VAL A 143 -6.39 5.11 0.38
CA VAL A 143 -6.53 6.42 -0.24
C VAL A 143 -7.39 6.30 -1.49
N ARG A 144 -8.53 7.01 -1.53
CA ARG A 144 -9.45 7.03 -2.66
C ARG A 144 -9.02 8.02 -3.72
N LEU A 145 -9.13 7.60 -4.97
CA LEU A 145 -8.78 8.43 -6.14
C LEU A 145 -9.85 8.32 -7.23
N ASN A 146 -9.98 9.40 -7.99
CA ASN A 146 -10.81 9.41 -9.17
C ASN A 146 -10.13 8.66 -10.33
N ALA A 147 -10.77 7.67 -10.92
CA ALA A 147 -10.20 6.82 -11.95
C ALA A 147 -9.87 7.56 -13.27
N LYS A 148 -10.56 8.67 -13.58
CA LYS A 148 -10.32 9.43 -14.81
C LYS A 148 -9.22 10.48 -14.63
N THR A 149 -9.24 11.20 -13.50
CA THR A 149 -8.32 12.32 -13.27
C THR A 149 -7.10 11.94 -12.47
N LEU A 150 -7.13 10.82 -11.76
CA LEU A 150 -6.17 10.35 -10.75
C LEU A 150 -6.03 11.30 -9.57
N SER A 151 -6.94 12.28 -9.42
CA SER A 151 -6.93 13.16 -8.25
C SER A 151 -7.27 12.36 -7.00
N THR A 152 -6.54 12.61 -5.92
CA THR A 152 -6.86 12.09 -4.59
C THR A 152 -8.16 12.71 -4.11
N LEU A 153 -9.07 11.90 -3.61
CA LEU A 153 -10.37 12.31 -3.09
C LEU A 153 -10.33 12.43 -1.56
N ARG A 154 -9.83 11.39 -0.88
CA ARG A 154 -9.78 11.29 0.58
C ARG A 154 -9.01 10.05 1.02
N GLU A 155 -8.59 10.03 2.27
CA GLU A 155 -8.39 8.76 2.98
C GLU A 155 -9.75 8.18 3.38
N ASP A 156 -9.87 6.86 3.41
CA ASP A 156 -11.13 6.18 3.70
C ASP A 156 -10.99 5.34 4.98
N ASP A 157 -11.87 5.60 5.92
CA ASP A 157 -12.02 4.83 7.15
C ASP A 157 -13.39 4.14 7.24
N PHE A 158 -14.05 4.01 6.08
CA PHE A 158 -15.38 3.41 5.94
C PHE A 158 -16.42 4.04 6.88
N GLY A 159 -16.43 5.38 6.88
CA GLY A 159 -17.35 6.16 7.71
C GLY A 159 -17.01 6.15 9.19
N GLY A 160 -15.73 6.11 9.54
CA GLY A 160 -15.22 6.06 10.91
C GLY A 160 -15.36 4.70 11.59
N LYS A 161 -15.63 3.65 10.81
CA LYS A 161 -15.85 2.30 11.32
C LYS A 161 -14.64 1.38 11.21
N LEU A 162 -13.57 1.80 10.50
CA LEU A 162 -12.35 1.01 10.38
C LEU A 162 -11.62 0.98 11.73
N PRO A 163 -11.51 -0.18 12.40
CA PRO A 163 -10.93 -0.25 13.74
C PRO A 163 -9.40 -0.01 13.73
N ASN A 164 -8.73 -0.48 12.68
CA ASN A 164 -7.28 -0.42 12.52
C ASN A 164 -6.93 0.16 11.15
N ASN A 165 -6.12 -0.54 10.38
CA ASN A 165 -5.70 -0.15 9.03
C ASN A 165 -6.09 -1.23 8.00
N VAL A 166 -5.59 -1.06 6.79
CA VAL A 166 -5.75 -1.99 5.67
C VAL A 166 -4.38 -2.19 5.01
N SER A 167 -3.99 -3.42 4.81
CA SER A 167 -2.77 -3.75 4.07
C SER A 167 -3.02 -3.81 2.57
N ALA A 168 -1.98 -3.59 1.79
CA ALA A 168 -1.96 -3.91 0.37
C ALA A 168 -2.24 -5.41 0.11
N HIS A 169 -2.49 -5.77 -1.14
CA HIS A 169 -2.86 -7.12 -1.59
C HIS A 169 -4.21 -7.64 -1.06
N SER A 170 -5.02 -6.76 -0.48
CA SER A 170 -6.43 -7.00 -0.20
C SER A 170 -7.22 -7.19 -1.52
N LYS A 171 -8.33 -7.91 -1.49
CA LYS A 171 -9.00 -8.39 -2.70
C LYS A 171 -10.39 -7.78 -2.86
N VAL A 172 -10.76 -7.50 -4.11
CA VAL A 172 -12.15 -7.17 -4.49
C VAL A 172 -12.77 -8.39 -5.16
N ASP A 173 -13.88 -8.83 -4.64
CA ASP A 173 -14.68 -9.87 -5.28
C ASP A 173 -15.55 -9.22 -6.37
N LEU A 174 -15.24 -9.50 -7.63
CA LEU A 174 -15.94 -8.90 -8.77
C LEU A 174 -17.41 -9.35 -8.91
N GLN A 175 -17.81 -10.46 -8.28
CA GLN A 175 -19.19 -10.95 -8.31
C GLN A 175 -20.07 -10.25 -7.28
N THR A 176 -19.57 -10.13 -6.04
CA THR A 176 -20.32 -9.49 -4.94
C THR A 176 -20.08 -8.00 -4.85
N GLY A 177 -18.93 -7.52 -5.35
CA GLY A 177 -18.44 -6.15 -5.17
C GLY A 177 -17.89 -5.91 -3.77
N GLU A 178 -17.68 -6.94 -2.96
CA GLU A 178 -17.07 -6.83 -1.65
C GLU A 178 -15.56 -6.59 -1.75
N PHE A 179 -15.04 -5.76 -0.85
CA PHE A 179 -13.62 -5.59 -0.60
C PHE A 179 -13.26 -6.35 0.68
N LEU A 180 -12.43 -7.37 0.54
CA LEU A 180 -11.95 -8.21 1.63
C LEU A 180 -10.51 -7.81 1.93
N PHE A 181 -10.24 -7.44 3.16
CA PHE A 181 -8.95 -6.92 3.56
C PHE A 181 -8.39 -7.61 4.79
N PHE A 182 -7.10 -7.50 4.93
CA PHE A 182 -6.40 -7.85 6.15
C PHE A 182 -5.57 -6.66 6.63
N ASP A 183 -5.24 -6.70 7.90
CA ASP A 183 -4.33 -5.77 8.55
C ASP A 183 -3.38 -6.55 9.42
N TYR A 184 -2.13 -6.10 9.51
CA TYR A 184 -1.14 -6.68 10.41
C TYR A 184 -0.27 -5.58 11.02
N GLY A 185 0.22 -5.83 12.22
CA GLY A 185 0.94 -4.82 12.97
C GLY A 185 2.00 -5.36 13.91
N LEU A 186 2.75 -4.44 14.48
CA LEU A 186 3.78 -4.72 15.49
C LEU A 186 3.20 -4.88 16.91
N TYR A 187 1.92 -4.54 17.08
CA TYR A 187 1.21 -4.55 18.36
C TYR A 187 -0.06 -5.38 18.24
N ASP A 188 -0.52 -5.91 19.36
CA ASP A 188 -1.79 -6.63 19.42
C ASP A 188 -2.99 -5.71 19.05
N PRO A 189 -3.90 -6.16 18.18
CA PRO A 189 -3.94 -7.47 17.52
C PRO A 189 -2.92 -7.57 16.39
N TRP A 190 -2.14 -8.66 16.38
CA TRP A 190 -1.11 -8.89 15.38
C TRP A 190 -1.64 -9.05 13.97
N TYR A 191 -2.91 -9.48 13.84
CA TYR A 191 -3.54 -9.78 12.58
C TYR A 191 -5.05 -9.61 12.68
N SER A 192 -5.65 -9.02 11.65
CA SER A 192 -7.10 -8.91 11.55
C SER A 192 -7.58 -9.07 10.12
N PHE A 193 -8.86 -9.36 9.98
CA PHE A 193 -9.54 -9.52 8.70
C PHE A 193 -10.87 -8.76 8.72
N GLY A 194 -11.25 -8.17 7.57
CA GLY A 194 -12.50 -7.45 7.44
C GLY A 194 -13.11 -7.53 6.05
N VAL A 195 -14.39 -7.21 5.98
CA VAL A 195 -15.19 -7.16 4.75
C VAL A 195 -15.94 -5.84 4.66
N VAL A 196 -15.81 -5.18 3.54
CA VAL A 196 -16.54 -3.97 3.17
C VAL A 196 -17.46 -4.30 2.01
N ASP A 197 -18.74 -3.95 2.11
CA ASP A 197 -19.71 -4.22 1.05
C ASP A 197 -19.51 -3.33 -0.18
N ARG A 198 -20.27 -3.61 -1.25
CA ARG A 198 -20.24 -2.83 -2.51
C ARG A 198 -20.59 -1.35 -2.34
N ASN A 199 -21.23 -0.97 -1.24
CA ASN A 199 -21.66 0.39 -0.93
C ASN A 199 -20.70 1.10 0.04
N ASN A 200 -19.51 0.53 0.27
CA ASN A 200 -18.48 1.08 1.15
C ASN A 200 -18.82 1.00 2.64
N ASN A 201 -19.66 0.08 3.08
CA ASN A 201 -19.93 -0.16 4.50
C ASN A 201 -19.05 -1.30 5.02
N LEU A 202 -18.36 -1.08 6.13
CA LEU A 202 -17.70 -2.16 6.87
C LEU A 202 -18.80 -3.07 7.48
N THR A 203 -18.92 -4.29 6.97
CA THR A 203 -19.95 -5.26 7.37
C THR A 203 -19.43 -6.34 8.30
N HIS A 204 -18.12 -6.60 8.27
CA HIS A 204 -17.48 -7.60 9.11
C HIS A 204 -16.07 -7.19 9.48
N PHE A 205 -15.67 -7.49 10.72
CA PHE A 205 -14.30 -7.33 11.21
C PHE A 205 -14.03 -8.35 12.32
N THR A 206 -12.89 -9.02 12.25
CA THR A 206 -12.47 -9.98 13.27
C THR A 206 -10.96 -9.97 13.46
N GLN A 207 -10.52 -10.30 14.67
CA GLN A 207 -9.12 -10.45 15.00
C GLN A 207 -8.70 -11.93 14.84
N ILE A 208 -7.48 -12.16 14.39
CA ILE A 208 -6.89 -13.49 14.22
C ILE A 208 -5.79 -13.64 15.25
N GLU A 209 -5.90 -14.66 16.09
CA GLU A 209 -4.85 -14.96 17.07
C GLU A 209 -3.59 -15.52 16.39
N LEU A 210 -2.47 -14.84 16.61
CA LEU A 210 -1.13 -15.30 16.27
C LEU A 210 -0.23 -15.25 17.50
N PRO A 211 0.82 -16.07 17.57
CA PRO A 211 1.74 -16.07 18.69
C PRO A 211 2.67 -14.84 18.75
N GLY A 212 2.54 -13.92 17.83
CA GLY A 212 3.31 -12.69 17.75
C GLY A 212 3.24 -12.05 16.36
N PRO A 213 3.89 -10.91 16.15
CA PRO A 213 3.84 -10.18 14.89
C PRO A 213 4.49 -11.00 13.76
N ARG A 214 3.80 -10.99 12.62
CA ARG A 214 4.20 -11.67 11.37
C ARG A 214 4.10 -10.69 10.20
N LEU A 215 4.78 -11.03 9.10
CA LEU A 215 4.61 -10.39 7.81
C LEU A 215 3.81 -11.33 6.89
N PRO A 216 2.48 -11.27 6.87
CA PRO A 216 1.66 -12.16 6.04
C PRO A 216 1.77 -11.87 4.55
N HIS A 217 2.02 -10.63 4.18
CA HIS A 217 2.23 -10.09 2.84
C HIS A 217 1.00 -10.09 1.93
N ASP A 218 0.27 -11.19 1.79
CA ASP A 218 -0.84 -11.35 0.83
C ASP A 218 -1.96 -12.20 1.42
N MET A 219 -3.08 -12.26 0.73
CA MET A 219 -4.23 -13.12 1.00
C MET A 219 -4.86 -13.60 -0.29
N ALA A 220 -5.68 -14.65 -0.21
CA ALA A 220 -6.54 -15.08 -1.31
C ALA A 220 -7.99 -15.17 -0.85
N ILE A 221 -8.92 -15.19 -1.80
CA ILE A 221 -10.35 -15.37 -1.56
C ILE A 221 -10.94 -16.48 -2.42
N THR A 222 -11.94 -17.13 -1.90
CA THR A 222 -12.86 -18.01 -2.63
C THR A 222 -14.29 -17.51 -2.45
N GLU A 223 -15.27 -18.13 -3.03
CA GLU A 223 -16.68 -17.76 -2.85
C GLU A 223 -17.08 -17.65 -1.35
N ASN A 224 -16.61 -18.57 -0.52
CA ASN A 224 -17.06 -18.70 0.87
C ASN A 224 -15.98 -18.42 1.92
N TYR A 225 -14.70 -18.30 1.51
CA TYR A 225 -13.58 -18.23 2.44
C TYR A 225 -12.56 -17.17 2.06
N ALA A 226 -11.91 -16.62 3.07
CA ALA A 226 -10.63 -15.94 2.97
C ALA A 226 -9.50 -16.92 3.31
N ILE A 227 -8.41 -16.87 2.58
CA ILE A 227 -7.19 -17.63 2.84
C ILE A 227 -6.13 -16.65 3.31
N LEU A 228 -5.77 -16.74 4.58
CA LEU A 228 -4.84 -15.87 5.26
C LEU A 228 -3.49 -16.57 5.43
N MET A 229 -2.41 -15.81 5.33
CA MET A 229 -1.06 -16.35 5.44
C MET A 229 -0.46 -16.11 6.83
N ASP A 230 0.12 -17.13 7.43
CA ASP A 230 1.06 -17.00 8.54
C ASP A 230 2.42 -17.50 8.07
N LEU A 231 3.24 -16.56 7.63
CA LEU A 231 4.55 -16.83 7.09
C LEU A 231 5.62 -16.82 8.19
N PRO A 232 6.69 -17.60 8.06
CA PRO A 232 7.80 -17.62 9.01
C PRO A 232 8.71 -16.41 8.88
N ILE A 233 8.13 -15.23 8.68
CA ILE A 233 8.81 -13.95 8.63
C ILE A 233 8.41 -13.17 9.87
N VAL A 234 9.34 -13.07 10.79
CA VAL A 234 9.11 -12.50 12.12
C VAL A 234 9.92 -11.22 12.33
N PHE A 235 9.45 -10.38 13.21
CA PHE A 235 10.17 -9.19 13.62
C PHE A 235 11.22 -9.54 14.66
N THR A 236 12.40 -8.91 14.57
CA THR A 236 13.45 -9.09 15.59
C THR A 236 13.03 -8.42 16.88
N GLU A 237 13.39 -9.01 18.03
CA GLU A 237 13.14 -8.38 19.33
C GLU A 237 13.78 -6.99 19.46
N GLN A 238 14.96 -6.81 18.89
CA GLN A 238 15.63 -5.51 18.89
C GLN A 238 14.91 -4.51 18.01
N GLY A 239 14.41 -4.94 16.83
CA GLY A 239 13.58 -4.10 15.95
C GLY A 239 12.32 -3.63 16.67
N LEU A 240 11.61 -4.53 17.34
CA LEU A 240 10.42 -4.20 18.12
C LEU A 240 10.73 -3.21 19.25
N ARG A 241 11.82 -3.43 20.00
CA ARG A 241 12.25 -2.52 21.08
C ARG A 241 12.61 -1.14 20.57
N ASN A 242 13.29 -1.06 19.45
CA ASN A 242 13.75 0.19 18.84
C ASN A 242 12.73 0.82 17.90
N LYS A 243 11.55 0.19 17.72
CA LYS A 243 10.52 0.61 16.77
C LYS A 243 11.06 0.77 15.34
N VAL A 244 11.98 -0.10 14.96
CA VAL A 244 12.59 -0.17 13.63
C VAL A 244 12.07 -1.40 12.90
N TRP A 245 11.75 -1.26 11.63
CA TRP A 245 11.37 -2.38 10.79
C TRP A 245 12.58 -3.31 10.57
N SER A 246 12.59 -4.39 11.29
CA SER A 246 13.66 -5.39 11.22
C SER A 246 13.05 -6.79 11.26
N ILE A 247 13.12 -7.48 10.14
CA ILE A 247 12.52 -8.79 9.93
C ILE A 247 13.57 -9.82 9.55
N HIS A 248 13.29 -11.09 9.84
CA HIS A 248 14.06 -12.23 9.38
C HIS A 248 13.16 -13.43 9.14
N ALA A 249 13.64 -14.37 8.32
CA ALA A 249 13.00 -15.66 8.16
C ALA A 249 13.42 -16.60 9.31
N ASP A 250 12.45 -17.04 10.14
CA ASP A 250 12.67 -18.05 11.15
C ASP A 250 12.39 -19.43 10.58
N ARG A 251 13.44 -20.18 10.29
CA ARG A 251 13.35 -21.51 9.69
C ARG A 251 12.76 -22.60 10.63
N ALA A 252 12.61 -22.29 11.92
CA ALA A 252 11.98 -23.18 12.88
C ALA A 252 10.44 -23.12 12.82
N LEU A 253 9.89 -22.06 12.22
CA LEU A 253 8.45 -21.86 12.09
C LEU A 253 7.94 -22.42 10.76
N PRO A 254 6.74 -23.06 10.75
CA PRO A 254 6.11 -23.48 9.51
C PRO A 254 5.46 -22.29 8.79
N THR A 255 5.30 -22.42 7.48
CA THR A 255 4.31 -21.65 6.72
C THR A 255 2.93 -22.27 6.94
N ARG A 256 1.95 -21.46 7.32
CA ARG A 256 0.56 -21.88 7.48
C ARG A 256 -0.38 -21.04 6.61
N PHE A 257 -1.45 -21.66 6.15
CA PHE A 257 -2.55 -21.01 5.47
C PHE A 257 -3.82 -21.20 6.28
N GLY A 258 -4.34 -20.12 6.83
CA GLY A 258 -5.57 -20.15 7.59
C GLY A 258 -6.78 -19.98 6.68
N VAL A 259 -7.72 -20.91 6.74
CA VAL A 259 -8.98 -20.85 5.99
C VAL A 259 -10.06 -20.32 6.92
N LEU A 260 -10.56 -19.12 6.65
CA LEU A 260 -11.56 -18.41 7.44
C LEU A 260 -12.85 -18.24 6.64
N PRO A 261 -14.05 -18.60 7.16
CA PRO A 261 -15.29 -18.17 6.51
C PRO A 261 -15.34 -16.64 6.39
N ARG A 262 -15.81 -16.10 5.25
CA ARG A 262 -15.77 -14.65 4.99
C ARG A 262 -16.41 -13.78 6.09
N ASN A 263 -17.44 -14.29 6.76
CA ASN A 263 -18.13 -13.63 7.87
C ASN A 263 -17.94 -14.39 9.19
N GLY A 264 -16.88 -15.19 9.30
CA GLY A 264 -16.59 -16.01 10.47
C GLY A 264 -15.82 -15.24 11.55
N ASP A 265 -16.03 -15.60 12.80
CA ASP A 265 -15.15 -15.19 13.91
C ASP A 265 -13.74 -15.73 13.69
N GLY A 266 -12.71 -14.97 14.03
CA GLY A 266 -11.31 -15.36 13.87
C GLY A 266 -10.94 -16.69 14.53
N LYS A 267 -11.70 -17.12 15.55
CA LYS A 267 -11.55 -18.45 16.18
C LYS A 267 -12.01 -19.61 15.30
N GLN A 268 -12.72 -19.34 14.21
CA GLN A 268 -13.18 -20.34 13.24
C GLN A 268 -12.14 -20.63 12.15
N ILE A 269 -11.01 -19.94 12.17
CA ILE A 269 -9.90 -20.20 11.23
C ILE A 269 -9.36 -21.62 11.43
N LYS A 270 -9.10 -22.32 10.34
CA LYS A 270 -8.58 -23.68 10.31
C LYS A 270 -7.27 -23.76 9.55
#